data_d4dfad77768e1368f055f8f71b5dcb0f
#
_entry.id   d4dfad77768e1368f055f8f71b5dcb0f
#
_cell.length_a   1.000
_cell.length_b   1.000
_cell.length_c   1.000
_cell.angle_alpha   90.00
_cell.angle_beta   90.00
_cell.angle_gamma   90.00
#
_symmetry.space_group_name_H-M   'P 1'
#
loop_
_entity.id
_entity.type
_entity.pdbx_description
1 polymer ?
#
loop_
_entity_poly.entity_id
_entity_poly.type
_entity_poly.pdbx_seq_one_letter_code
_entity_poly.pdbx_strand_id
1 'polypeptide(L)'
;MSMNEAEVLLDLRQHVAMLLERPVEQIGAERPLHELGLDSMGFVDLLVFIEKRFGLPLMSSRLAQDDFATLSRLTRRILQAVPQ
;
A
#
# COMPACT_ATOMS: atom_id res chain seq x y z
N MET A 1 -14.59 -13.26 -5.88
CA MET A 1 -14.94 -12.25 -4.85
C MET A 1 -14.27 -10.93 -5.18
N SER A 2 -15.02 -9.86 -5.14
CA SER A 2 -14.44 -8.54 -5.35
C SER A 2 -13.85 -8.01 -4.05
N MET A 3 -12.72 -7.31 -4.15
CA MET A 3 -12.13 -6.61 -3.02
C MET A 3 -12.68 -5.20 -2.96
N ASN A 4 -12.92 -4.71 -1.75
CA ASN A 4 -13.35 -3.33 -1.60
C ASN A 4 -12.22 -2.47 -1.06
N GLU A 5 -12.42 -1.17 -1.12
CA GLU A 5 -11.39 -0.20 -0.71
C GLU A 5 -10.99 -0.37 0.75
N ALA A 6 -11.96 -0.62 1.62
CA ALA A 6 -11.68 -0.75 3.05
C ALA A 6 -10.81 -1.97 3.34
N GLU A 7 -11.05 -3.09 2.66
CA GLU A 7 -10.27 -4.29 2.85
C GLU A 7 -8.83 -4.12 2.38
N VAL A 8 -8.66 -3.55 1.19
CA VAL A 8 -7.31 -3.31 0.65
C VAL A 8 -6.55 -2.34 1.54
N LEU A 9 -7.19 -1.25 1.93
CA LEU A 9 -6.55 -0.25 2.78
C LEU A 9 -6.13 -0.86 4.12
N LEU A 10 -6.99 -1.68 4.72
CA LEU A 10 -6.66 -2.33 5.98
C LEU A 10 -5.44 -3.25 5.82
N ASP A 11 -5.40 -4.04 4.75
CA ASP A 11 -4.25 -4.90 4.48
C ASP A 11 -2.96 -4.09 4.39
N LEU A 12 -2.99 -2.96 3.69
CA LEU A 12 -1.81 -2.10 3.56
C LEU A 12 -1.41 -1.50 4.89
N ARG A 13 -2.39 -1.00 5.65
CA ARG A 13 -2.10 -0.41 6.96
C ARG A 13 -1.49 -1.42 7.91
N GLN A 14 -2.03 -2.64 7.93
CA GLN A 14 -1.50 -3.69 8.80
C GLN A 14 -0.08 -4.06 8.42
N HIS A 15 0.22 -4.13 7.13
CA HIS A 15 1.56 -4.45 6.70
C HIS A 15 2.56 -3.35 7.08
N VAL A 16 2.19 -2.10 6.86
CA VAL A 16 3.05 -0.97 7.25
C VAL A 16 3.24 -0.95 8.76
N ALA A 17 2.17 -1.20 9.52
CA ALA A 17 2.26 -1.25 10.98
C ALA A 17 3.26 -2.31 11.43
N MET A 18 3.24 -3.47 10.79
CA MET A 18 4.18 -4.53 11.08
C MET A 18 5.62 -4.09 10.77
N LEU A 19 5.84 -3.46 9.62
CA LEU A 19 7.17 -3.01 9.23
C LEU A 19 7.73 -1.96 10.20
N LEU A 20 6.87 -1.09 10.69
CA LEU A 20 7.27 0.01 11.57
C LEU A 20 7.18 -0.34 13.05
N GLU A 21 6.67 -1.53 13.37
CA GLU A 21 6.45 -1.98 14.75
C GLU A 21 5.61 -0.98 15.52
N ARG A 22 4.50 -0.55 14.92
CA ARG A 22 3.56 0.40 15.51
C ARG A 22 2.14 -0.14 15.43
N PRO A 23 1.24 0.31 16.31
CA PRO A 23 -0.18 -0.06 16.20
C PRO A 23 -0.77 0.44 14.88
N VAL A 24 -1.68 -0.33 14.31
CA VAL A 24 -2.30 0.02 13.03
C VAL A 24 -3.04 1.35 13.12
N GLU A 25 -3.54 1.72 14.29
CA GLU A 25 -4.25 2.98 14.50
C GLU A 25 -3.35 4.19 14.26
N GLN A 26 -2.03 4.02 14.35
CA GLN A 26 -1.08 5.10 14.11
C GLN A 26 -0.69 5.24 12.64
N ILE A 27 -1.16 4.35 11.79
CA ILE A 27 -0.83 4.37 10.37
C ILE A 27 -1.94 5.10 9.62
N GLY A 28 -1.75 6.40 9.43
CA GLY A 28 -2.75 7.22 8.77
C GLY A 28 -2.82 6.96 7.27
N ALA A 29 -4.03 6.73 6.76
CA ALA A 29 -4.23 6.40 5.36
C ALA A 29 -3.95 7.60 4.43
N GLU A 30 -4.15 8.82 4.94
CA GLU A 30 -3.98 10.04 4.17
C GLU A 30 -2.65 10.74 4.42
N ARG A 31 -1.80 10.18 5.26
CA ARG A 31 -0.50 10.77 5.53
C ARG A 31 0.49 10.35 4.44
N PRO A 32 1.36 11.27 4.00
CA PRO A 32 2.40 10.89 3.05
C PRO A 32 3.23 9.74 3.58
N LEU A 33 3.54 8.78 2.70
CA LEU A 33 4.26 7.58 3.11
C LEU A 33 5.61 7.91 3.76
N HIS A 34 6.31 8.93 3.26
CA HIS A 34 7.59 9.29 3.83
C HIS A 34 7.47 9.83 5.26
N GLU A 35 6.30 10.38 5.62
CA GLU A 35 6.06 10.86 6.99
C GLU A 35 5.71 9.74 7.95
N LEU A 36 5.33 8.58 7.43
CA LEU A 36 5.04 7.43 8.28
C LEU A 36 6.30 6.78 8.84
N GLY A 37 7.45 7.06 8.22
CA GLY A 37 8.71 6.51 8.68
C GLY A 37 9.24 5.37 7.82
N LEU A 38 8.62 5.11 6.67
CA LEU A 38 9.11 4.10 5.74
C LEU A 38 10.37 4.61 5.04
N ASP A 39 11.42 3.80 5.08
CA ASP A 39 12.62 4.07 4.30
C ASP A 39 12.53 3.35 2.95
N SER A 40 13.62 3.42 2.16
CA SER A 40 13.63 2.79 0.84
C SER A 40 13.40 1.29 0.91
N MET A 41 13.97 0.63 1.90
CA MET A 41 13.82 -0.82 2.06
C MET A 41 12.39 -1.17 2.46
N GLY A 42 11.80 -0.40 3.36
CA GLY A 42 10.42 -0.61 3.76
C GLY A 42 9.46 -0.39 2.60
N PHE A 43 9.74 0.61 1.77
CA PHE A 43 8.93 0.89 0.59
C PHE A 43 8.97 -0.29 -0.40
N VAL A 44 10.16 -0.82 -0.66
CA VAL A 44 10.31 -1.98 -1.55
C VAL A 44 9.57 -3.19 -0.97
N ASP A 45 9.69 -3.40 0.34
CA ASP A 45 8.99 -4.49 1.01
C ASP A 45 7.47 -4.36 0.81
N LEU A 46 6.94 -3.14 0.95
CA LEU A 46 5.53 -2.89 0.73
C LEU A 46 5.11 -3.24 -0.70
N LEU A 47 5.93 -2.86 -1.69
CA LEU A 47 5.62 -3.19 -3.09
C LEU A 47 5.61 -4.70 -3.31
N VAL A 48 6.57 -5.42 -2.73
CA VAL A 48 6.62 -6.88 -2.85
C VAL A 48 5.38 -7.50 -2.20
N PHE A 49 4.98 -6.98 -1.04
CA PHE A 49 3.76 -7.44 -0.38
C PHE A 49 2.55 -7.30 -1.30
N ILE A 50 2.41 -6.12 -1.93
CA ILE A 50 1.28 -5.85 -2.81
C ILE A 50 1.29 -6.82 -4.00
N GLU A 51 2.45 -7.05 -4.59
CA GLU A 51 2.55 -7.99 -5.71
C GLU A 51 2.09 -9.38 -5.32
N LYS A 52 2.52 -9.85 -4.17
CA LYS A 52 2.19 -11.20 -3.72
C LYS A 52 0.75 -11.31 -3.24
N ARG A 53 0.27 -10.30 -2.53
CA ARG A 53 -1.07 -10.33 -1.94
C ARG A 53 -2.16 -10.17 -2.97
N PHE A 54 -1.94 -9.29 -3.97
CA PHE A 54 -2.97 -8.94 -4.94
C PHE A 54 -2.65 -9.43 -6.35
N GLY A 55 -1.49 -10.05 -6.55
CA GLY A 55 -1.11 -10.57 -7.85
C GLY A 55 -0.77 -9.50 -8.87
N LEU A 56 -0.30 -8.32 -8.44
CA LEU A 56 -0.04 -7.20 -9.33
C LEU A 56 1.46 -6.97 -9.48
N PRO A 57 1.98 -6.91 -10.72
CA PRO A 57 3.41 -6.66 -10.95
C PRO A 57 3.74 -5.17 -10.84
N LEU A 58 3.62 -4.61 -9.64
CA LEU A 58 3.83 -3.16 -9.43
C LEU A 58 5.25 -2.72 -9.78
N MET A 59 6.24 -3.60 -9.61
CA MET A 59 7.63 -3.25 -9.91
C MET A 59 7.85 -2.99 -11.39
N SER A 60 7.01 -3.57 -12.25
CA SER A 60 7.12 -3.41 -13.70
C SER A 60 6.01 -2.53 -14.29
N SER A 61 5.06 -2.08 -13.47
CA SER A 61 3.97 -1.25 -13.97
C SER A 61 4.37 0.21 -13.96
N ARG A 62 3.69 0.99 -14.81
CA ARG A 62 3.94 2.42 -14.89
C ARG A 62 3.12 3.15 -13.85
N LEU A 63 3.67 3.25 -12.65
CA LEU A 63 3.01 3.96 -11.58
C LEU A 63 3.59 5.36 -11.48
N ALA A 64 2.70 6.35 -11.37
CA ALA A 64 3.13 7.72 -11.14
C ALA A 64 3.57 7.86 -9.68
N GLN A 65 4.46 8.82 -9.44
CA GLN A 65 4.92 9.08 -8.09
C GLN A 65 3.74 9.41 -7.16
N ASP A 66 2.72 10.07 -7.67
CA ASP A 66 1.54 10.41 -6.89
C ASP A 66 0.76 9.19 -6.42
N ASP A 67 0.85 8.06 -7.13
CA ASP A 67 0.15 6.83 -6.73
C ASP A 67 0.68 6.29 -5.42
N PHE A 68 1.90 6.67 -5.05
CA PHE A 68 2.54 6.23 -3.82
C PHE A 68 2.55 7.33 -2.75
N ALA A 69 1.84 8.43 -2.97
CA ALA A 69 1.88 9.53 -2.03
C ALA A 69 1.27 9.16 -0.68
N THR A 70 0.16 8.42 -0.69
CA THR A 70 -0.51 7.97 0.53
C THR A 70 -1.02 6.55 0.33
N LEU A 71 -1.35 5.87 1.44
CA LEU A 71 -1.95 4.54 1.35
C LEU A 71 -3.32 4.58 0.68
N SER A 72 -4.07 5.65 0.87
CA SER A 72 -5.36 5.80 0.19
C SER A 72 -5.21 5.84 -1.32
N ARG A 73 -4.23 6.59 -1.82
CA ARG A 73 -3.99 6.65 -3.26
C ARG A 73 -3.51 5.31 -3.80
N LEU A 74 -2.62 4.66 -3.06
CA LEU A 74 -2.13 3.35 -3.45
C LEU A 74 -3.27 2.33 -3.48
N THR A 75 -4.17 2.38 -2.52
CA THR A 75 -5.35 1.52 -2.49
C THR A 75 -6.19 1.69 -3.75
N ARG A 76 -6.45 2.93 -4.15
CA ARG A 76 -7.23 3.21 -5.35
C ARG A 76 -6.54 2.66 -6.60
N ARG A 77 -5.23 2.81 -6.66
CA ARG A 77 -4.46 2.30 -7.80
C ARG A 77 -4.53 0.78 -7.89
N ILE A 78 -4.44 0.11 -6.73
CA ILE A 78 -4.57 -1.35 -6.68
C ILE A 78 -5.94 -1.77 -7.19
N LEU A 79 -7.00 -1.11 -6.74
CA LEU A 79 -8.36 -1.45 -7.14
C LEU A 79 -8.59 -1.25 -8.63
N GLN A 80 -7.92 -0.29 -9.25
CA GLN A 80 -8.01 -0.07 -10.68
C GLN A 80 -7.34 -1.19 -11.48
N ALA A 81 -6.33 -1.81 -10.91
CA ALA A 81 -5.55 -2.83 -11.59
C ALA A 81 -6.09 -4.25 -11.37
N VAL A 82 -6.77 -4.48 -10.24
CA VAL A 82 -7.31 -5.80 -9.91
C VAL A 82 -8.65 -6.00 -10.62
N PRO A 83 -8.84 -7.09 -11.36
CA PRO A 83 -10.15 -7.38 -11.96
C PRO A 83 -11.19 -7.58 -10.87
N GLN A 84 -12.34 -6.94 -11.06
CA GLN A 84 -13.46 -7.05 -10.11
C GLN A 84 -14.45 -8.11 -10.53
#